data_b1e035fce8944ce1add24ca03ad558ce
#
_entry.id   b1e035fce8944ce1add24ca03ad558ce
#
_cell.length_a   1.000
_cell.length_b   1.000
_cell.length_c   1.000
_cell.angle_alpha   90.00
_cell.angle_beta   90.00
_cell.angle_gamma   90.00
#
_symmetry.space_group_name_H-M   'P 1'
#
loop_
_entity.id
_entity.type
_entity.pdbx_description
1 polymer ?
#
loop_
_entity_poly.entity_id
_entity_poly.type
_entity_poly.pdbx_seq_one_letter_code
_entity_poly.pdbx_strand_id
1 'polypeptide(L)'
;VYKKEVLYYYLSREGSITHSSDFSRNYDDRTRSVDEVLEFFHEKGLDQIYRDELEYLVFENAYFVPSKEIVLNDRKSIYLDKFREYSLEKYPDLENNRYISELSGKDKILWALLRRKMYAVMVLMSQLRQIRDRVTGR
;
A
#
# COMPACT_ATOMS: atom_id res chain seq x y z
N VAL A 1 2.58 -4.21 -35.89
CA VAL A 1 1.39 -5.09 -35.95
C VAL A 1 0.97 -5.45 -34.56
N TYR A 2 -0.18 -4.99 -34.15
CA TYR A 2 -0.74 -5.27 -32.84
C TYR A 2 -1.43 -6.64 -32.87
N LYS A 3 -0.86 -7.62 -32.18
CA LYS A 3 -1.51 -8.93 -31.99
C LYS A 3 -2.45 -8.86 -30.80
N LYS A 4 -3.72 -9.08 -31.04
CA LYS A 4 -4.79 -9.16 -30.04
C LYS A 4 -4.86 -10.56 -29.40
N GLU A 5 -3.72 -11.15 -29.07
CA GLU A 5 -3.65 -12.44 -28.40
C GLU A 5 -3.42 -12.23 -26.90
N VAL A 6 -4.24 -12.91 -26.08
CA VAL A 6 -4.01 -12.97 -24.64
C VAL A 6 -2.82 -13.89 -24.41
N LEU A 7 -1.63 -13.29 -24.22
CA LEU A 7 -0.38 -14.01 -24.05
C LEU A 7 -0.13 -14.44 -22.59
N TYR A 8 -0.98 -14.02 -21.66
CA TYR A 8 -0.80 -14.30 -20.23
C TYR A 8 -2.13 -14.48 -19.52
N TYR A 9 -2.29 -15.62 -18.83
CA TYR A 9 -3.40 -15.90 -17.94
C TYR A 9 -2.95 -15.82 -16.49
N TYR A 10 -3.52 -14.93 -15.71
CA TYR A 10 -3.29 -14.87 -14.28
C TYR A 10 -4.22 -15.85 -13.57
N LEU A 11 -3.65 -16.92 -13.03
CA LEU A 11 -4.39 -17.90 -12.21
C LEU A 11 -4.31 -17.49 -10.74
N SER A 12 -5.44 -17.07 -10.19
CA SER A 12 -5.59 -16.90 -8.74
C SER A 12 -5.72 -18.28 -8.09
N ARG A 13 -4.77 -18.63 -7.24
CA ARG A 13 -4.78 -19.89 -6.47
C ARG A 13 -4.92 -19.58 -4.99
N GLU A 14 -5.66 -20.40 -4.26
CA GLU A 14 -5.60 -20.42 -2.81
C GLU A 14 -4.16 -20.66 -2.37
N GLY A 15 -3.63 -19.84 -1.44
CA GLY A 15 -2.22 -19.87 -1.03
C GLY A 15 -1.25 -19.08 -1.94
N SER A 16 -1.75 -18.38 -2.96
CA SER A 16 -0.94 -17.41 -3.72
C SER A 16 -0.39 -16.33 -2.79
N ILE A 17 0.82 -15.83 -3.08
CA ILE A 17 1.49 -14.76 -2.32
C ILE A 17 0.60 -13.52 -2.17
N THR A 18 -0.24 -13.23 -3.16
CA THR A 18 -1.17 -12.10 -3.17
C THR A 18 -2.39 -12.30 -2.26
N HIS A 19 -2.68 -13.53 -1.85
CA HIS A 19 -3.83 -13.89 -1.01
C HIS A 19 -3.41 -14.58 0.30
N SER A 20 -2.12 -14.64 0.58
CA SER A 20 -1.60 -15.21 1.83
C SER A 20 -1.90 -14.29 3.01
N SER A 21 -2.36 -14.87 4.11
CA SER A 21 -2.47 -14.18 5.41
C SER A 21 -1.11 -14.00 6.09
N ASP A 22 -0.06 -14.62 5.56
CA ASP A 22 1.31 -14.41 6.01
C ASP A 22 1.90 -13.16 5.36
N PHE A 23 1.86 -12.06 6.08
CA PHE A 23 2.40 -10.78 5.62
C PHE A 23 3.91 -10.61 5.83
N SER A 24 4.61 -11.58 6.45
CA SER A 24 6.05 -11.49 6.70
C SER A 24 6.83 -11.38 5.39
N ARG A 25 6.56 -12.27 4.46
CA ARG A 25 7.20 -12.27 3.15
C ARG A 25 6.85 -11.02 2.34
N ASN A 26 5.58 -10.61 2.39
CA ASN A 26 5.14 -9.38 1.73
C ASN A 26 5.88 -8.15 2.28
N TYR A 27 6.06 -8.09 3.60
CA TYR A 27 6.84 -7.05 4.26
C TYR A 27 8.29 -7.04 3.79
N ASP A 28 8.95 -8.19 3.83
CA ASP A 28 10.36 -8.32 3.44
C ASP A 28 10.58 -7.96 1.96
N ASP A 29 9.72 -8.44 1.07
CA ASP A 29 9.83 -8.17 -0.37
C ASP A 29 9.59 -6.69 -0.69
N ARG A 30 8.57 -6.07 -0.10
CA ARG A 30 8.25 -4.64 -0.32
C ARG A 30 9.32 -3.70 0.23
N THR A 31 9.76 -3.93 1.47
CA THR A 31 10.80 -3.09 2.09
C THR A 31 12.12 -3.22 1.36
N ARG A 32 12.50 -4.42 0.94
CA ARG A 32 13.70 -4.63 0.11
C ARG A 32 13.61 -3.86 -1.21
N SER A 33 12.51 -3.97 -1.92
CA SER A 33 12.32 -3.26 -3.20
C SER A 33 12.39 -1.75 -3.04
N VAL A 34 11.83 -1.22 -1.96
CA VAL A 34 11.92 0.20 -1.63
C VAL A 34 13.35 0.59 -1.31
N ASP A 35 14.04 -0.19 -0.47
CA ASP A 35 15.45 0.07 -0.11
C ASP A 35 16.36 0.11 -1.35
N GLU A 36 16.20 -0.83 -2.28
CA GLU A 36 16.95 -0.87 -3.55
C GLU A 36 16.75 0.42 -4.38
N VAL A 37 15.51 0.91 -4.45
CA VAL A 37 15.22 2.18 -5.16
C VAL A 37 15.87 3.37 -4.45
N LEU A 38 15.73 3.46 -3.14
CA LEU A 38 16.32 4.55 -2.34
C LEU A 38 17.84 4.56 -2.47
N GLU A 39 18.49 3.39 -2.39
CA GLU A 39 19.93 3.23 -2.55
C GLU A 39 20.39 3.68 -3.95
N PHE A 40 19.70 3.26 -5.00
CA PHE A 40 20.00 3.70 -6.37
C PHE A 40 19.98 5.22 -6.52
N PHE A 41 18.95 5.90 -6.01
CA PHE A 41 18.86 7.36 -6.07
C PHE A 41 19.94 8.03 -5.23
N HIS A 42 20.28 7.46 -4.08
CA HIS A 42 21.34 7.96 -3.22
C HIS A 42 22.72 7.84 -3.89
N GLU A 43 23.04 6.69 -4.48
CA GLU A 43 24.30 6.48 -5.23
C GLU A 43 24.47 7.43 -6.41
N LYS A 44 23.36 7.82 -7.04
CA LYS A 44 23.35 8.78 -8.15
C LYS A 44 23.36 10.25 -7.70
N GLY A 45 23.29 10.50 -6.39
CA GLY A 45 23.18 11.84 -5.85
C GLY A 45 21.88 12.56 -6.17
N LEU A 46 20.81 11.81 -6.44
CA LEU A 46 19.51 12.32 -6.87
C LEU A 46 18.45 12.31 -5.74
N ASP A 47 18.76 11.76 -4.60
CA ASP A 47 17.85 11.59 -3.45
C ASP A 47 17.25 12.90 -2.95
N GLN A 48 18.03 14.00 -2.95
CA GLN A 48 17.54 15.31 -2.54
C GLN A 48 16.68 15.99 -3.61
N ILE A 49 17.01 15.78 -4.88
CA ILE A 49 16.25 16.34 -6.03
C ILE A 49 14.86 15.73 -6.11
N TYR A 50 14.75 14.43 -5.88
CA TYR A 50 13.51 13.65 -5.96
C TYR A 50 12.95 13.27 -4.59
N ARG A 51 13.26 14.04 -3.55
CA ARG A 51 12.88 13.73 -2.18
C ARG A 51 11.37 13.51 -2.02
N ASP A 52 10.56 14.41 -2.55
CA ASP A 52 9.09 14.32 -2.43
C ASP A 52 8.54 13.08 -3.13
N GLU A 53 9.10 12.74 -4.29
CA GLU A 53 8.73 11.55 -5.06
C GLU A 53 9.15 10.26 -4.34
N LEU A 54 10.33 10.25 -3.74
CA LEU A 54 10.84 9.10 -2.98
C LEU A 54 10.05 8.89 -1.68
N GLU A 55 9.72 9.96 -0.98
CA GLU A 55 8.82 9.91 0.17
C GLU A 55 7.44 9.33 -0.20
N TYR A 56 6.88 9.79 -1.32
CA TYR A 56 5.61 9.27 -1.82
C TYR A 56 5.70 7.80 -2.26
N LEU A 57 6.81 7.40 -2.88
CA LEU A 57 7.08 6.00 -3.21
C LEU A 57 7.09 5.11 -1.96
N VAL A 58 7.75 5.54 -0.89
CA VAL A 58 7.74 4.82 0.39
C VAL A 58 6.34 4.76 0.98
N PHE A 59 5.63 5.89 0.98
CA PHE A 59 4.23 5.96 1.43
C PHE A 59 3.34 4.97 0.70
N GLU A 60 3.37 4.98 -0.62
CA GLU A 60 2.50 4.14 -1.43
C GLU A 60 2.83 2.66 -1.28
N ASN A 61 4.12 2.27 -1.39
CA ASN A 61 4.54 0.87 -1.50
C ASN A 61 4.80 0.18 -0.15
N ALA A 62 5.20 0.93 0.87
CA ALA A 62 5.55 0.38 2.18
C ALA A 62 4.66 0.87 3.34
N TYR A 63 3.61 1.64 3.07
CA TYR A 63 2.68 2.07 4.11
C TYR A 63 1.22 1.95 3.65
N PHE A 64 0.78 2.72 2.68
CA PHE A 64 -0.63 2.87 2.33
C PHE A 64 -1.23 1.62 1.68
N VAL A 65 -0.62 1.13 0.61
CA VAL A 65 -1.14 -0.04 -0.13
C VAL A 65 -1.11 -1.31 0.72
N PRO A 66 0.04 -1.70 1.33
CA PRO A 66 0.06 -2.92 2.12
C PRO A 66 -0.84 -2.84 3.35
N SER A 67 -0.94 -1.68 4.01
CA SER A 67 -1.80 -1.53 5.17
C SER A 67 -3.28 -1.67 4.83
N LYS A 68 -3.73 -1.16 3.69
CA LYS A 68 -5.11 -1.40 3.20
C LYS A 68 -5.41 -2.89 3.02
N GLU A 69 -4.50 -3.63 2.43
CA GLU A 69 -4.63 -5.08 2.23
C GLU A 69 -4.66 -5.82 3.56
N ILE A 70 -3.74 -5.50 4.46
CA ILE A 70 -3.63 -6.14 5.78
C ILE A 70 -4.88 -5.90 6.62
N VAL A 71 -5.37 -4.67 6.71
CA VAL A 71 -6.57 -4.33 7.51
C VAL A 71 -7.78 -5.16 7.10
N LEU A 72 -7.96 -5.44 5.82
CA LEU A 72 -9.08 -6.23 5.32
C LEU A 72 -8.96 -7.72 5.65
N ASN A 73 -7.76 -8.22 5.88
CA ASN A 73 -7.48 -9.62 6.20
C ASN A 73 -7.29 -9.85 7.71
N ASP A 74 -6.49 -9.00 8.35
CA ASP A 74 -6.21 -9.06 9.79
C ASP A 74 -5.91 -7.68 10.37
N ARG A 75 -6.93 -7.01 10.89
CA ARG A 75 -6.81 -5.69 11.52
C ARG A 75 -5.96 -5.66 12.80
N LYS A 76 -5.56 -6.81 13.32
CA LYS A 76 -4.68 -6.95 14.50
C LYS A 76 -3.25 -7.33 14.13
N SER A 77 -2.94 -7.42 12.84
CA SER A 77 -1.62 -7.80 12.37
C SER A 77 -0.55 -6.83 12.86
N ILE A 78 0.55 -7.39 13.37
CA ILE A 78 1.74 -6.61 13.76
C ILE A 78 2.39 -5.89 12.57
N TYR A 79 2.14 -6.36 11.35
CA TYR A 79 2.71 -5.76 10.14
C TYR A 79 2.13 -4.39 9.80
N LEU A 80 0.95 -4.04 10.35
CA LEU A 80 0.42 -2.67 10.26
C LEU A 80 1.37 -1.67 10.93
N ASP A 81 1.82 -1.99 12.14
CA ASP A 81 2.78 -1.14 12.87
C ASP A 81 4.18 -1.24 12.24
N LYS A 82 4.63 -2.42 11.80
CA LYS A 82 5.93 -2.59 11.14
C LYS A 82 6.07 -1.77 9.87
N PHE A 83 5.08 -1.76 8.98
CA PHE A 83 5.10 -0.93 7.77
C PHE A 83 5.11 0.56 8.09
N ARG A 84 4.32 0.98 9.09
CA ARG A 84 4.31 2.36 9.56
C ARG A 84 5.68 2.78 10.11
N GLU A 85 6.24 1.99 11.01
CA GLU A 85 7.55 2.24 11.63
C GLU A 85 8.65 2.33 10.58
N TYR A 86 8.71 1.37 9.66
CA TYR A 86 9.66 1.38 8.55
C TYR A 86 9.57 2.68 7.73
N SER A 87 8.37 3.08 7.36
CA SER A 87 8.15 4.27 6.52
C SER A 87 8.53 5.57 7.23
N LEU A 88 8.19 5.70 8.52
CA LEU A 88 8.54 6.87 9.33
C LEU A 88 10.01 6.89 9.74
N GLU A 89 10.68 5.74 9.82
CA GLU A 89 12.12 5.66 10.00
C GLU A 89 12.88 6.20 8.79
N LYS A 90 12.42 5.86 7.58
CA LYS A 90 12.99 6.37 6.33
C LYS A 90 12.76 7.88 6.16
N TYR A 91 11.53 8.31 6.40
CA TYR A 91 11.10 9.71 6.26
C TYR A 91 10.18 10.11 7.40
N PRO A 92 10.71 10.72 8.48
CA PRO A 92 9.92 11.10 9.66
C PRO A 92 8.74 12.03 9.35
N ASP A 93 8.88 12.91 8.36
CA ASP A 93 7.85 13.87 7.94
C ASP A 93 7.00 13.40 6.78
N LEU A 94 7.06 12.12 6.43
CA LEU A 94 6.37 11.51 5.29
C LEU A 94 4.88 11.85 5.25
N GLU A 95 4.20 11.88 6.38
CA GLU A 95 2.76 12.18 6.47
C GLU A 95 2.40 13.61 6.00
N ASN A 96 3.37 14.52 5.94
CA ASN A 96 3.22 15.90 5.47
C ASN A 96 3.60 16.07 3.99
N ASN A 97 3.90 14.99 3.28
CA ASN A 97 4.28 15.03 1.87
C ASN A 97 3.17 15.66 1.01
N ARG A 98 3.58 16.51 0.06
CA ARG A 98 2.63 17.23 -0.80
C ARG A 98 1.71 16.31 -1.61
N TYR A 99 2.23 15.21 -2.15
CA TYR A 99 1.43 14.27 -2.93
C TYR A 99 0.39 13.54 -2.08
N ILE A 100 0.69 13.30 -0.79
CA ILE A 100 -0.29 12.75 0.16
C ILE A 100 -1.41 13.75 0.43
N SER A 101 -1.07 15.03 0.53
CA SER A 101 -2.08 16.10 0.71
C SER A 101 -3.02 16.26 -0.49
N GLU A 102 -2.55 15.86 -1.68
CA GLU A 102 -3.32 15.88 -2.93
C GLU A 102 -4.21 14.65 -3.14
N LEU A 103 -4.13 13.64 -2.26
CA LEU A 103 -5.03 12.49 -2.31
C LEU A 103 -6.49 12.93 -2.36
N SER A 104 -7.29 12.30 -3.19
CA SER A 104 -8.68 12.67 -3.40
C SER A 104 -9.63 11.48 -3.21
N GLY A 105 -10.92 11.79 -3.07
CA GLY A 105 -11.99 10.81 -3.01
C GLY A 105 -11.77 9.75 -1.92
N LYS A 106 -11.87 8.48 -2.32
CA LYS A 106 -11.78 7.32 -1.45
C LYS A 106 -10.43 7.20 -0.75
N ASP A 107 -9.33 7.46 -1.46
CA ASP A 107 -7.99 7.29 -0.90
C ASP A 107 -7.69 8.30 0.20
N LYS A 108 -8.21 9.51 0.08
CA LYS A 108 -8.14 10.53 1.15
C LYS A 108 -8.84 10.05 2.42
N ILE A 109 -10.02 9.47 2.30
CA ILE A 109 -10.79 8.93 3.44
C ILE A 109 -10.05 7.74 4.06
N LEU A 110 -9.59 6.81 3.24
CA LEU A 110 -8.86 5.61 3.70
C LEU A 110 -7.56 6.00 4.41
N TRP A 111 -6.83 6.98 3.87
CA TRP A 111 -5.63 7.51 4.52
C TRP A 111 -5.94 8.14 5.88
N ALA A 112 -6.98 8.96 5.98
CA ALA A 112 -7.38 9.57 7.24
C ALA A 112 -7.74 8.52 8.31
N LEU A 113 -8.41 7.45 7.92
CA LEU A 113 -8.76 6.33 8.79
C LEU A 113 -7.54 5.50 9.20
N LEU A 114 -6.67 5.20 8.24
CA LEU A 114 -5.44 4.44 8.46
C LEU A 114 -4.50 5.14 9.44
N ARG A 115 -4.27 6.43 9.21
CA ARG A 115 -3.43 7.28 10.05
C ARG A 115 -3.91 7.32 11.50
N ARG A 116 -5.22 7.31 11.71
CA ARG A 116 -5.86 7.29 13.05
C ARG A 116 -6.06 5.89 13.62
N LYS A 117 -5.58 4.86 12.95
CA LYS A 117 -5.75 3.45 13.32
C LYS A 117 -7.23 3.03 13.47
N MET A 118 -8.12 3.65 12.69
CA MET A 118 -9.56 3.34 12.67
C MET A 118 -9.86 2.15 11.75
N TYR A 119 -9.20 1.04 11.99
CA TYR A 119 -9.25 -0.17 11.15
C TYR A 119 -10.64 -0.81 11.08
N ALA A 120 -11.38 -0.80 12.20
CA ALA A 120 -12.74 -1.32 12.22
C ALA A 120 -13.68 -0.57 11.26
N VAL A 121 -13.53 0.75 11.14
CA VAL A 121 -14.30 1.57 10.21
C VAL A 121 -13.93 1.24 8.76
N MET A 122 -12.65 1.02 8.47
CA MET A 122 -12.19 0.60 7.13
C MET A 122 -12.80 -0.73 6.71
N VAL A 123 -12.83 -1.71 7.61
CA VAL A 123 -13.46 -3.03 7.38
C VAL A 123 -14.97 -2.88 7.14
N LEU A 124 -15.66 -2.08 7.97
CA LEU A 124 -17.08 -1.81 7.81
C LEU A 124 -17.40 -1.18 6.46
N MET A 125 -16.64 -0.18 6.03
CA MET A 125 -16.80 0.47 4.74
C MET A 125 -16.63 -0.54 3.58
N SER A 126 -15.66 -1.44 3.69
CA SER A 126 -15.45 -2.50 2.70
C SER A 126 -16.64 -3.46 2.62
N GLN A 127 -17.17 -3.88 3.78
CA GLN A 127 -18.34 -4.76 3.84
C GLN A 127 -19.60 -4.10 3.24
N LEU A 128 -19.85 -2.84 3.58
CA LEU A 128 -20.98 -2.08 3.03
C LEU A 128 -20.87 -1.93 1.50
N ARG A 129 -19.66 -1.72 0.98
CA ARG A 129 -19.41 -1.68 -0.45
C ARG A 129 -19.75 -3.02 -1.13
N GLN A 130 -19.29 -4.13 -0.55
CA GLN A 130 -19.57 -5.47 -1.07
C GLN A 130 -21.10 -5.77 -1.10
N ILE A 131 -21.82 -5.37 -0.05
CA ILE A 131 -23.29 -5.51 0.01
C ILE A 131 -23.93 -4.67 -1.09
N ARG A 132 -23.53 -3.41 -1.24
CA ARG A 132 -24.04 -2.53 -2.29
C ARG A 132 -23.80 -3.13 -3.68
N ASP A 133 -22.60 -3.62 -3.94
CA ASP A 133 -22.23 -4.17 -5.24
C ASP A 133 -23.01 -5.46 -5.56
N ARG A 134 -23.33 -6.27 -4.55
CA ARG A 134 -24.22 -7.44 -4.70
C ARG A 134 -25.65 -7.04 -4.99
N VAL A 135 -26.20 -6.03 -4.31
CA VAL A 135 -27.57 -5.54 -4.50
C VAL A 135 -27.73 -4.85 -5.85
N THR A 136 -26.73 -4.11 -6.31
CA THR A 136 -26.77 -3.38 -7.59
C THR A 136 -26.34 -4.22 -8.80
N GLY A 137 -25.90 -5.48 -8.59
CA GLY A 137 -25.46 -6.37 -9.67
C GLY A 137 -24.15 -5.93 -10.36
N ARG A 138 -23.34 -5.16 -9.68
CA ARG A 138 -22.03 -4.67 -10.15
C ARG A 138 -20.87 -5.34 -9.46
#